data_8d7a3d962b6f1cea24edc32723a98868
#
_entry.id   8d7a3d962b6f1cea24edc32723a98868
#
_cell.length_a   1.000
_cell.length_b   1.000
_cell.length_c   1.000
_cell.angle_alpha   90.00
_cell.angle_beta   90.00
_cell.angle_gamma   90.00
#
_symmetry.space_group_name_H-M   'P 1'
#
loop_
_entity.id
_entity.type
_entity.pdbx_description
1 polymer ?
#
loop_
_entity_poly.entity_id
_entity_poly.type
_entity_poly.pdbx_seq_one_letter_code
_entity_poly.pdbx_strand_id
1 'polypeptide(L)'
;MKKIIPALMAALCLALTACGQTPADASASAAEPIGKYTAVIDIADYGAITLELDGDSAPLTVANFVKLAKNGFYDGLTFHRIMDGFMMQGGDPNGNGTGGSDETIPGEFSANGYDNPISHTRGTISMARAQDPNSASSQFFICQADSTFLDGNYAAFGHVTEGMDVVDAICADAQPTDDNGTIPPEAQPIINSITIQE
;
A
#
# COMPACT_ATOMS: atom_id res chain seq x y z
N MET A 1 65.26 -60.10 -22.46
CA MET A 1 65.59 -59.44 -21.21
C MET A 1 64.81 -58.07 -21.26
N LYS A 2 63.58 -58.09 -20.77
CA LYS A 2 62.73 -56.90 -20.76
C LYS A 2 62.45 -56.49 -19.30
N LYS A 3 62.91 -55.32 -18.91
CA LYS A 3 62.70 -54.78 -17.58
C LYS A 3 61.27 -54.16 -17.48
N ILE A 4 60.51 -54.63 -16.55
CA ILE A 4 59.16 -54.13 -16.23
C ILE A 4 59.31 -53.12 -15.15
N ILE A 5 58.84 -51.93 -15.40
CA ILE A 5 58.73 -50.83 -14.43
C ILE A 5 57.25 -50.75 -13.95
N PRO A 6 56.97 -50.81 -12.65
CA PRO A 6 55.58 -50.63 -12.19
C PRO A 6 55.17 -49.15 -12.16
N ALA A 7 54.06 -48.86 -12.81
CA ALA A 7 53.43 -47.57 -12.75
C ALA A 7 52.69 -47.36 -11.41
N LEU A 8 53.02 -46.30 -10.72
CA LEU A 8 52.38 -45.89 -9.48
C LEU A 8 51.10 -45.12 -9.84
N MET A 9 49.97 -45.71 -9.53
CA MET A 9 48.65 -45.13 -9.79
C MET A 9 48.27 -44.25 -8.57
N ALA A 10 48.38 -42.94 -8.70
CA ALA A 10 47.88 -41.98 -7.70
C ALA A 10 46.36 -41.80 -7.87
N ALA A 11 45.60 -42.27 -6.91
CA ALA A 11 44.15 -42.03 -6.84
C ALA A 11 43.88 -40.61 -6.36
N LEU A 12 43.40 -39.77 -7.26
CA LEU A 12 42.92 -38.40 -6.94
C LEU A 12 41.46 -38.49 -6.50
N CYS A 13 41.22 -38.43 -5.20
CA CYS A 13 39.88 -38.26 -4.63
C CYS A 13 39.37 -36.85 -4.93
N LEU A 14 38.49 -36.68 -5.91
CA LEU A 14 37.68 -35.46 -6.04
C LEU A 14 36.58 -35.47 -4.96
N ALA A 15 36.76 -34.65 -3.95
CA ALA A 15 35.68 -34.29 -3.04
C ALA A 15 34.73 -33.32 -3.76
N LEU A 16 33.58 -33.80 -4.19
CA LEU A 16 32.45 -32.98 -4.63
C LEU A 16 31.83 -32.33 -3.38
N THR A 17 32.20 -31.10 -3.07
CA THR A 17 31.43 -30.23 -2.15
C THR A 17 30.15 -29.85 -2.86
N ALA A 18 29.06 -30.54 -2.56
CA ALA A 18 27.71 -30.08 -2.88
C ALA A 18 27.43 -28.84 -2.05
N CYS A 19 27.49 -27.63 -2.67
CA CYS A 19 26.88 -26.45 -2.13
C CYS A 19 25.36 -26.67 -2.12
N GLY A 20 24.83 -27.08 -0.97
CA GLY A 20 23.41 -27.02 -0.70
C GLY A 20 23.02 -25.54 -0.65
N GLN A 21 22.37 -25.03 -1.70
CA GLN A 21 21.61 -23.80 -1.61
C GLN A 21 20.42 -24.10 -0.70
N THR A 22 20.48 -23.64 0.54
CA THR A 22 19.31 -23.45 1.38
C THR A 22 18.40 -22.47 0.67
N PRO A 23 17.09 -22.74 0.53
CA PRO A 23 16.13 -21.71 0.11
C PRO A 23 16.29 -20.53 1.06
N ALA A 24 16.46 -19.35 0.52
CA ALA A 24 16.40 -18.13 1.30
C ALA A 24 15.03 -18.12 1.98
N ASP A 25 15.04 -18.29 3.28
CA ASP A 25 13.89 -18.03 4.15
C ASP A 25 13.58 -16.54 3.96
N ALA A 26 12.56 -16.25 3.15
CA ALA A 26 11.96 -14.94 3.09
C ALA A 26 11.11 -14.77 4.35
N SER A 27 11.79 -14.77 5.49
CA SER A 27 11.25 -14.22 6.71
C SER A 27 11.10 -12.73 6.42
N ALA A 28 9.86 -12.30 6.14
CA ALA A 28 9.53 -10.89 6.12
C ALA A 28 9.99 -10.33 7.48
N SER A 29 11.09 -9.61 7.46
CA SER A 29 11.55 -8.88 8.63
C SER A 29 10.41 -7.96 8.98
N ALA A 30 9.76 -8.19 10.12
CA ALA A 30 8.79 -7.24 10.64
C ALA A 30 9.49 -5.88 10.68
N ALA A 31 8.95 -4.91 9.95
CA ALA A 31 9.49 -3.56 10.00
C ALA A 31 9.36 -3.06 11.44
N GLU A 32 10.38 -2.36 11.93
CA GLU A 32 10.31 -1.76 13.26
C GLU A 32 9.13 -0.78 13.32
N PRO A 33 8.36 -0.76 14.43
CA PRO A 33 7.27 0.16 14.60
C PRO A 33 7.75 1.61 14.41
N ILE A 34 7.07 2.35 13.57
CA ILE A 34 7.43 3.75 13.28
C ILE A 34 6.54 4.75 14.04
N GLY A 35 5.63 4.26 14.88
CA GLY A 35 4.72 5.08 15.68
C GLY A 35 3.56 5.67 14.89
N LYS A 36 2.93 6.68 15.46
CA LYS A 36 1.77 7.35 14.88
C LYS A 36 2.15 8.68 14.25
N TYR A 37 1.48 9.02 13.13
CA TYR A 37 1.60 10.30 12.47
C TYR A 37 0.22 10.93 12.29
N THR A 38 0.16 12.26 12.27
CA THR A 38 -1.02 12.98 11.81
C THR A 38 -0.80 13.42 10.36
N ALA A 39 -1.74 13.08 9.49
CA ALA A 39 -1.76 13.57 8.11
C ALA A 39 -2.97 14.46 7.89
N VAL A 40 -2.80 15.52 7.12
CA VAL A 40 -3.90 16.39 6.71
C VAL A 40 -3.96 16.39 5.18
N ILE A 41 -5.10 15.95 4.63
CA ILE A 41 -5.42 16.01 3.20
C ILE A 41 -6.25 17.24 2.97
N ASP A 42 -5.72 18.24 2.27
CA ASP A 42 -6.46 19.41 1.82
C ASP A 42 -7.05 19.17 0.44
N ILE A 43 -8.37 19.30 0.30
CA ILE A 43 -9.11 19.00 -0.93
C ILE A 43 -9.77 20.28 -1.44
N ALA A 44 -9.49 20.62 -2.69
CA ALA A 44 -10.03 21.79 -3.35
C ALA A 44 -11.56 21.84 -3.23
N ASP A 45 -12.09 23.00 -2.87
CA ASP A 45 -13.52 23.30 -2.75
C ASP A 45 -14.28 22.56 -1.62
N TYR A 46 -13.65 21.54 -0.97
CA TYR A 46 -14.30 20.75 0.07
C TYR A 46 -13.73 20.98 1.48
N GLY A 47 -12.42 21.24 1.58
CA GLY A 47 -11.75 21.45 2.87
C GLY A 47 -10.79 20.31 3.23
N ALA A 48 -10.52 20.16 4.53
CA ALA A 48 -9.47 19.25 5.01
C ALA A 48 -10.03 18.01 5.71
N ILE A 49 -9.32 16.89 5.52
CA ILE A 49 -9.53 15.64 6.24
C ILE A 49 -8.27 15.38 7.07
N THR A 50 -8.41 15.21 8.39
CA THR A 50 -7.31 14.87 9.30
C THR A 50 -7.33 13.38 9.61
N LEU A 51 -6.17 12.74 9.52
CA LEU A 51 -5.96 11.32 9.70
C LEU A 51 -4.96 11.07 10.84
N GLU A 52 -5.21 10.06 11.66
CA GLU A 52 -4.17 9.38 12.43
C GLU A 52 -3.70 8.15 11.64
N LEU A 53 -2.40 8.09 11.32
CA LEU A 53 -1.76 6.95 10.66
C LEU A 53 -1.12 6.06 11.74
N ASP A 54 -1.34 4.75 11.66
CA ASP A 54 -0.88 3.75 12.63
C ASP A 54 0.30 2.95 12.05
N GLY A 55 1.52 3.47 12.28
CA GLY A 55 2.74 2.80 11.86
C GLY A 55 3.12 1.58 12.71
N ASP A 56 2.44 1.34 13.83
CA ASP A 56 2.64 0.12 14.61
C ASP A 56 1.90 -1.06 13.98
N SER A 57 0.73 -0.81 13.39
CA SER A 57 -0.09 -1.83 12.71
C SER A 57 0.31 -2.05 11.24
N ALA A 58 0.78 -1.00 10.54
CA ALA A 58 1.14 -1.06 9.13
C ALA A 58 2.41 -0.23 8.81
N PRO A 59 3.58 -0.62 9.33
CA PRO A 59 4.79 0.20 9.27
C PRO A 59 5.29 0.48 7.86
N LEU A 60 5.27 -0.50 6.95
CA LEU A 60 5.71 -0.31 5.57
C LEU A 60 4.76 0.61 4.80
N THR A 61 3.47 0.43 5.01
CA THR A 61 2.41 1.23 4.38
C THR A 61 2.49 2.68 4.84
N VAL A 62 2.57 2.92 6.15
CA VAL A 62 2.69 4.28 6.70
C VAL A 62 3.99 4.95 6.27
N ALA A 63 5.13 4.24 6.31
CA ALA A 63 6.41 4.77 5.84
C ALA A 63 6.35 5.20 4.36
N ASN A 64 5.74 4.39 3.50
CA ASN A 64 5.56 4.70 2.08
C ASN A 64 4.64 5.93 1.89
N PHE A 65 3.48 5.95 2.53
CA PHE A 65 2.54 7.06 2.43
C PHE A 65 3.16 8.37 2.92
N VAL A 66 3.84 8.37 4.07
CA VAL A 66 4.55 9.53 4.64
C VAL A 66 5.66 10.00 3.71
N LYS A 67 6.48 9.09 3.16
CA LYS A 67 7.52 9.40 2.16
C LYS A 67 6.94 10.11 0.94
N LEU A 68 5.87 9.58 0.38
CA LEU A 68 5.20 10.15 -0.80
C LEU A 68 4.59 11.52 -0.49
N ALA A 69 3.88 11.65 0.64
CA ALA A 69 3.28 12.92 1.07
C ALA A 69 4.33 14.02 1.31
N LYS A 70 5.40 13.72 2.06
CA LYS A 70 6.51 14.67 2.32
C LYS A 70 7.23 15.12 1.03
N ASN A 71 7.20 14.31 -0.02
CA ASN A 71 7.77 14.64 -1.33
C ASN A 71 6.78 15.37 -2.26
N GLY A 72 5.57 15.69 -1.81
CA GLY A 72 4.54 16.35 -2.62
C GLY A 72 3.98 15.48 -3.74
N PHE A 73 4.15 14.14 -3.65
CA PHE A 73 3.68 13.23 -4.71
C PHE A 73 2.18 13.33 -4.96
N TYR A 74 1.41 13.59 -3.92
CA TYR A 74 -0.05 13.64 -3.99
C TYR A 74 -0.61 14.99 -4.44
N ASP A 75 0.22 16.04 -4.53
CA ASP A 75 -0.22 17.39 -4.85
C ASP A 75 -0.75 17.45 -6.30
N GLY A 76 -1.99 17.89 -6.45
CA GLY A 76 -2.69 17.92 -7.73
C GLY A 76 -3.27 16.58 -8.20
N LEU A 77 -3.06 15.47 -7.48
CA LEU A 77 -3.74 14.21 -7.76
C LEU A 77 -5.21 14.27 -7.35
N THR A 78 -5.98 13.27 -7.75
CA THR A 78 -7.44 13.32 -7.63
C THR A 78 -8.02 12.07 -6.98
N PHE A 79 -9.29 12.17 -6.58
CA PHE A 79 -10.13 11.01 -6.27
C PHE A 79 -10.88 10.59 -7.53
N HIS A 80 -10.36 9.58 -8.20
CA HIS A 80 -10.84 9.12 -9.52
C HIS A 80 -11.96 8.09 -9.44
N ARG A 81 -12.20 7.49 -8.24
CA ARG A 81 -13.22 6.49 -8.00
C ARG A 81 -13.94 6.77 -6.69
N ILE A 82 -15.24 6.99 -6.75
CA ILE A 82 -16.08 7.33 -5.59
C ILE A 82 -17.38 6.53 -5.66
N MET A 83 -17.70 5.85 -4.56
CA MET A 83 -18.94 5.10 -4.43
C MET A 83 -19.62 5.51 -3.11
N ASP A 84 -20.73 6.22 -3.23
CA ASP A 84 -21.54 6.60 -2.06
C ASP A 84 -22.02 5.36 -1.30
N GLY A 85 -21.94 5.39 0.02
CA GLY A 85 -22.19 4.24 0.88
C GLY A 85 -21.05 3.21 0.94
N PHE A 86 -19.87 3.51 0.32
CA PHE A 86 -18.71 2.62 0.36
C PHE A 86 -17.40 3.36 0.64
N MET A 87 -16.78 3.99 -0.38
CA MET A 87 -15.46 4.62 -0.24
C MET A 87 -15.18 5.68 -1.31
N MET A 88 -14.15 6.50 -1.08
CA MET A 88 -13.50 7.34 -2.09
C MET A 88 -12.03 6.93 -2.25
N GLN A 89 -11.57 6.71 -3.51
CA GLN A 89 -10.23 6.23 -3.86
C GLN A 89 -9.50 7.25 -4.72
N GLY A 90 -8.25 7.53 -4.35
CA GLY A 90 -7.38 8.49 -5.03
C GLY A 90 -5.91 8.11 -4.98
N GLY A 91 -5.02 9.08 -5.26
CA GLY A 91 -3.56 8.89 -5.21
C GLY A 91 -2.98 8.21 -6.45
N ASP A 92 -3.72 8.23 -7.56
CA ASP A 92 -3.28 7.75 -8.88
C ASP A 92 -2.79 8.91 -9.75
N PRO A 93 -1.51 8.95 -10.17
CA PRO A 93 -1.00 10.00 -11.07
C PRO A 93 -1.66 10.02 -12.46
N ASN A 94 -2.27 8.90 -12.89
CA ASN A 94 -3.02 8.84 -14.14
C ASN A 94 -4.51 9.24 -13.98
N GLY A 95 -5.02 9.31 -12.76
CA GLY A 95 -6.42 9.66 -12.46
C GLY A 95 -7.46 8.70 -13.05
N ASN A 96 -7.12 7.43 -13.27
CA ASN A 96 -8.01 6.45 -13.92
C ASN A 96 -7.89 5.03 -13.32
N GLY A 97 -7.17 4.85 -12.22
CA GLY A 97 -6.97 3.59 -11.52
C GLY A 97 -5.79 2.75 -12.02
N THR A 98 -5.04 3.19 -13.03
CA THR A 98 -3.97 2.39 -13.66
C THR A 98 -2.56 2.80 -13.24
N GLY A 99 -2.39 3.96 -12.61
CA GLY A 99 -1.10 4.49 -12.20
C GLY A 99 -0.74 4.18 -10.76
N GLY A 100 0.45 4.63 -10.38
CA GLY A 100 1.00 4.49 -9.03
C GLY A 100 2.36 5.15 -8.93
N SER A 101 2.99 5.07 -7.75
CA SER A 101 4.40 5.43 -7.59
C SER A 101 5.30 4.35 -8.19
N ASP A 102 6.60 4.70 -8.40
CA ASP A 102 7.59 3.81 -9.03
C ASP A 102 7.86 2.54 -8.21
N GLU A 103 7.70 2.60 -6.89
CA GLU A 103 7.96 1.50 -5.97
C GLU A 103 6.65 0.89 -5.49
N THR A 104 6.58 -0.44 -5.44
CA THR A 104 5.49 -1.18 -4.78
C THR A 104 5.92 -1.63 -3.38
N ILE A 105 4.93 -1.85 -2.52
CA ILE A 105 5.13 -2.32 -1.15
C ILE A 105 4.39 -3.64 -0.91
N PRO A 106 4.89 -4.49 0.00
CA PRO A 106 4.12 -5.63 0.50
C PRO A 106 2.80 -5.19 1.11
N GLY A 107 1.73 -5.93 0.85
CA GLY A 107 0.44 -5.67 1.48
C GLY A 107 0.42 -6.18 2.92
N GLU A 108 0.30 -5.26 3.87
CA GLU A 108 0.29 -5.57 5.31
C GLU A 108 -1.11 -5.95 5.77
N PHE A 109 -1.54 -7.18 5.45
CA PHE A 109 -2.84 -7.75 5.84
C PHE A 109 -2.73 -9.27 6.05
N SER A 110 -3.67 -9.86 6.78
CA SER A 110 -3.55 -11.24 7.28
C SER A 110 -3.48 -12.30 6.18
N ALA A 111 -4.18 -12.14 5.06
CA ALA A 111 -4.07 -13.06 3.93
C ALA A 111 -2.67 -13.05 3.26
N ASN A 112 -1.86 -12.02 3.52
CA ASN A 112 -0.47 -11.90 3.06
C ASN A 112 0.55 -12.18 4.19
N GLY A 113 0.11 -12.69 5.34
CA GLY A 113 0.99 -13.09 6.45
C GLY A 113 1.37 -11.98 7.42
N TYR A 114 0.71 -10.82 7.37
CA TYR A 114 0.92 -9.71 8.30
C TYR A 114 -0.23 -9.62 9.29
N ASP A 115 0.09 -9.43 10.57
CA ASP A 115 -0.90 -9.18 11.62
C ASP A 115 -1.27 -7.70 11.61
N ASN A 116 -2.39 -7.37 10.97
CA ASN A 116 -2.94 -6.03 10.91
C ASN A 116 -4.36 -6.05 11.52
N PRO A 117 -4.54 -5.50 12.74
CA PRO A 117 -5.80 -5.57 13.46
C PRO A 117 -6.82 -4.50 13.05
N ILE A 118 -6.44 -3.55 12.16
CA ILE A 118 -7.30 -2.44 11.79
C ILE A 118 -8.44 -2.96 10.89
N SER A 119 -9.68 -2.79 11.36
CA SER A 119 -10.88 -3.12 10.59
C SER A 119 -11.30 -1.96 9.69
N HIS A 120 -11.81 -2.29 8.51
CA HIS A 120 -12.33 -1.32 7.53
C HIS A 120 -13.71 -0.80 7.95
N THR A 121 -13.76 -0.06 9.04
CA THR A 121 -14.94 0.67 9.47
C THR A 121 -14.98 2.07 8.83
N ARG A 122 -16.10 2.78 8.98
CA ARG A 122 -16.21 4.16 8.53
C ARG A 122 -15.03 5.01 9.01
N GLY A 123 -14.40 5.74 8.10
CA GLY A 123 -13.22 6.58 8.35
C GLY A 123 -11.88 5.88 8.21
N THR A 124 -11.83 4.55 8.05
CA THR A 124 -10.55 3.85 7.84
C THR A 124 -9.93 4.24 6.50
N ILE A 125 -8.63 4.57 6.52
CA ILE A 125 -7.81 4.71 5.31
C ILE A 125 -7.04 3.40 5.05
N SER A 126 -7.02 2.95 3.79
CA SER A 126 -6.40 1.69 3.39
C SER A 126 -5.77 1.80 2.00
N MET A 127 -4.75 0.96 1.71
CA MET A 127 -4.11 0.93 0.39
C MET A 127 -4.94 0.17 -0.63
N ALA A 128 -5.13 0.79 -1.79
CA ALA A 128 -5.59 0.08 -2.97
C ALA A 128 -4.46 -0.76 -3.58
N ARG A 129 -4.82 -1.85 -4.28
CA ARG A 129 -3.88 -2.75 -4.95
C ARG A 129 -4.51 -3.47 -6.14
N ALA A 130 -3.67 -4.04 -7.01
CA ALA A 130 -4.09 -5.00 -8.03
C ALA A 130 -4.30 -6.41 -7.41
N GLN A 131 -4.36 -7.46 -8.22
CA GLN A 131 -4.54 -8.83 -7.73
C GLN A 131 -3.35 -9.34 -6.89
N ASP A 132 -2.13 -8.96 -7.28
CA ASP A 132 -0.93 -9.30 -6.50
C ASP A 132 -1.00 -8.62 -5.13
N PRO A 133 -0.88 -9.36 -4.02
CA PRO A 133 -0.87 -8.79 -2.68
C PRO A 133 0.26 -7.78 -2.44
N ASN A 134 1.34 -7.81 -3.23
CA ASN A 134 2.49 -6.93 -3.11
C ASN A 134 2.53 -5.84 -4.19
N SER A 135 1.38 -5.44 -4.73
CA SER A 135 1.25 -4.45 -5.81
C SER A 135 0.78 -3.07 -5.35
N ALA A 136 0.54 -2.87 -4.06
CA ALA A 136 0.22 -1.54 -3.54
C ALA A 136 1.38 -0.57 -3.77
N SER A 137 1.08 0.69 -4.10
CA SER A 137 2.10 1.72 -4.34
C SER A 137 1.69 3.09 -3.76
N SER A 138 0.91 3.90 -4.47
CA SER A 138 0.46 5.21 -4.00
C SER A 138 -1.05 5.33 -3.83
N GLN A 139 -1.85 4.51 -4.51
CA GLN A 139 -3.30 4.62 -4.44
C GLN A 139 -3.83 4.18 -3.07
N PHE A 140 -4.72 4.99 -2.52
CA PHE A 140 -5.39 4.73 -1.23
C PHE A 140 -6.90 5.00 -1.35
N PHE A 141 -7.66 4.49 -0.38
CA PHE A 141 -9.08 4.81 -0.25
C PHE A 141 -9.47 5.10 1.20
N ILE A 142 -10.50 5.91 1.37
CA ILE A 142 -11.11 6.21 2.67
C ILE A 142 -12.51 5.61 2.68
N CYS A 143 -12.81 4.77 3.67
CA CYS A 143 -14.10 4.15 3.86
C CYS A 143 -15.14 5.20 4.31
N GLN A 144 -16.15 5.46 3.49
CA GLN A 144 -17.28 6.29 3.89
C GLN A 144 -18.24 5.52 4.81
N ALA A 145 -18.38 4.23 4.60
CA ALA A 145 -19.21 3.33 5.42
C ALA A 145 -18.41 2.09 5.85
N ASP A 146 -18.94 1.34 6.83
CA ASP A 146 -18.35 0.09 7.28
C ASP A 146 -18.21 -0.90 6.14
N SER A 147 -16.99 -1.38 5.92
CA SER A 147 -16.59 -2.23 4.80
C SER A 147 -15.75 -3.41 5.27
N THR A 148 -16.16 -4.04 6.37
CA THR A 148 -15.42 -5.11 7.06
C THR A 148 -15.17 -6.35 6.20
N PHE A 149 -15.85 -6.49 5.05
CA PHE A 149 -15.57 -7.52 4.05
C PHE A 149 -14.19 -7.37 3.38
N LEU A 150 -13.51 -6.23 3.56
CA LEU A 150 -12.14 -5.96 3.10
C LEU A 150 -11.08 -6.43 4.12
N ASP A 151 -11.48 -6.71 5.36
CA ASP A 151 -10.56 -7.09 6.43
C ASP A 151 -9.75 -8.32 6.04
N GLY A 152 -8.47 -8.29 6.36
CA GLY A 152 -7.54 -9.34 6.02
C GLY A 152 -7.12 -9.42 4.55
N ASN A 153 -7.63 -8.55 3.65
CA ASN A 153 -7.30 -8.55 2.23
C ASN A 153 -6.72 -7.22 1.72
N TYR A 154 -6.81 -6.16 2.53
CA TYR A 154 -6.26 -4.83 2.23
C TYR A 154 -5.52 -4.29 3.44
N ALA A 155 -4.49 -3.47 3.19
CA ALA A 155 -3.65 -2.88 4.23
C ALA A 155 -4.29 -1.59 4.74
N ALA A 156 -5.14 -1.69 5.76
CA ALA A 156 -5.60 -0.54 6.51
C ALA A 156 -4.43 0.03 7.32
N PHE A 157 -4.27 1.37 7.34
CA PHE A 157 -3.10 1.97 7.96
C PHE A 157 -3.39 3.24 8.78
N GLY A 158 -4.66 3.53 9.06
CA GLY A 158 -5.08 4.65 9.87
C GLY A 158 -6.57 4.91 9.79
N HIS A 159 -6.98 6.04 10.35
CA HIS A 159 -8.38 6.47 10.33
C HIS A 159 -8.52 8.00 10.37
N VAL A 160 -9.65 8.49 9.88
CA VAL A 160 -10.03 9.89 9.93
C VAL A 160 -10.39 10.27 11.37
N THR A 161 -9.74 11.30 11.87
CA THR A 161 -10.05 11.91 13.19
C THR A 161 -10.93 13.14 13.08
N GLU A 162 -10.82 13.90 11.98
CA GLU A 162 -11.63 15.07 11.67
C GLU A 162 -11.90 15.13 10.16
N GLY A 163 -13.07 15.68 9.76
CA GLY A 163 -13.40 15.88 8.34
C GLY A 163 -14.14 14.72 7.69
N MET A 164 -14.82 13.84 8.45
CA MET A 164 -15.71 12.83 7.84
C MET A 164 -16.93 13.45 7.14
N ASP A 165 -17.33 14.67 7.50
CA ASP A 165 -18.33 15.45 6.78
C ASP A 165 -17.84 15.90 5.39
N VAL A 166 -16.53 16.13 5.23
CA VAL A 166 -15.90 16.39 3.92
C VAL A 166 -15.97 15.13 3.05
N VAL A 167 -15.65 13.95 3.62
CA VAL A 167 -15.79 12.66 2.91
C VAL A 167 -17.23 12.44 2.45
N ASP A 168 -18.21 12.70 3.33
CA ASP A 168 -19.62 12.56 3.01
C ASP A 168 -20.06 13.53 1.90
N ALA A 169 -19.64 14.79 1.97
CA ALA A 169 -19.97 15.78 0.95
C ALA A 169 -19.42 15.38 -0.43
N ILE A 170 -18.15 14.94 -0.49
CA ILE A 170 -17.53 14.45 -1.72
C ILE A 170 -18.30 13.25 -2.30
N CYS A 171 -18.66 12.28 -1.45
CA CYS A 171 -19.40 11.09 -1.90
C CYS A 171 -20.82 11.44 -2.36
N ALA A 172 -21.50 12.36 -1.69
CA ALA A 172 -22.85 12.81 -2.05
C ALA A 172 -22.88 13.61 -3.38
N ASP A 173 -21.84 14.40 -3.64
CA ASP A 173 -21.72 15.21 -4.87
C ASP A 173 -21.22 14.41 -6.07
N ALA A 174 -20.63 13.22 -5.84
CA ALA A 174 -20.03 12.40 -6.87
C ALA A 174 -21.04 11.99 -7.96
N GLN A 175 -20.62 12.07 -9.21
CA GLN A 175 -21.43 11.68 -10.38
C GLN A 175 -20.65 10.60 -11.16
N PRO A 176 -20.63 9.34 -10.70
CA PRO A 176 -19.91 8.27 -11.37
C PRO A 176 -20.54 7.95 -12.73
N THR A 177 -19.72 7.58 -13.70
CA THR A 177 -20.13 7.23 -15.06
C THR A 177 -20.46 5.74 -15.24
N ASP A 178 -20.16 4.93 -14.22
CA ASP A 178 -20.39 3.49 -14.22
C ASP A 178 -20.65 2.94 -12.79
N ASP A 179 -21.06 1.68 -12.72
CA ASP A 179 -21.32 0.98 -11.44
C ASP A 179 -20.03 0.72 -10.61
N ASN A 180 -18.86 0.94 -11.20
CA ASN A 180 -17.58 0.84 -10.48
C ASN A 180 -17.22 2.13 -9.73
N GLY A 181 -17.97 3.20 -9.94
CA GLY A 181 -17.74 4.50 -9.27
C GLY A 181 -16.72 5.39 -9.98
N THR A 182 -16.47 5.18 -11.27
CA THR A 182 -15.52 5.98 -12.06
C THR A 182 -15.99 7.42 -12.18
N ILE A 183 -15.18 8.38 -11.75
CA ILE A 183 -15.44 9.81 -11.86
C ILE A 183 -14.75 10.37 -13.11
N PRO A 184 -15.46 11.09 -13.98
CA PRO A 184 -14.84 11.68 -15.17
C PRO A 184 -13.79 12.73 -14.76
N PRO A 185 -12.68 12.87 -15.50
CA PRO A 185 -11.51 13.66 -15.09
C PRO A 185 -11.83 15.10 -14.67
N GLU A 186 -12.79 15.76 -15.35
CA GLU A 186 -13.20 17.13 -15.08
C GLU A 186 -14.03 17.29 -13.80
N ALA A 187 -14.52 16.19 -13.20
CA ALA A 187 -15.33 16.19 -11.98
C ALA A 187 -14.62 15.53 -10.79
N GLN A 188 -13.37 15.12 -10.94
CA GLN A 188 -12.61 14.49 -9.86
C GLN A 188 -12.20 15.52 -8.81
N PRO A 189 -12.51 15.32 -7.51
CA PRO A 189 -12.00 16.15 -6.43
C PRO A 189 -10.47 16.16 -6.42
N ILE A 190 -9.86 17.36 -6.31
CA ILE A 190 -8.41 17.55 -6.41
C ILE A 190 -7.82 17.63 -5.00
N ILE A 191 -6.75 16.89 -4.77
CA ILE A 191 -5.91 16.97 -3.58
C ILE A 191 -4.97 18.18 -3.78
N ASN A 192 -5.17 19.26 -3.03
CA ASN A 192 -4.27 20.40 -3.03
C ASN A 192 -2.91 19.99 -2.45
N SER A 193 -2.93 19.28 -1.32
CA SER A 193 -1.71 18.73 -0.67
C SER A 193 -2.06 17.68 0.36
N ILE A 194 -1.05 16.86 0.72
CA ILE A 194 -1.07 16.02 1.92
C ILE A 194 0.12 16.42 2.80
N THR A 195 -0.15 16.94 3.99
CA THR A 195 0.88 17.37 4.95
C THR A 195 0.97 16.40 6.12
N ILE A 196 2.20 16.10 6.56
CA ILE A 196 2.48 15.23 7.71
C ILE A 196 2.91 16.10 8.89
N GLN A 197 2.21 15.95 10.01
CA GLN A 197 2.54 16.58 11.29
C GLN A 197 3.22 15.53 12.17
N GLU A 198 4.35 15.90 12.78
CA GLU A 198 5.13 15.06 13.72
C GLU A 198 4.78 15.40 15.16
#